data_9d145c1de406634a2448bc95acfd93dc
#
_entry.id   9d145c1de406634a2448bc95acfd93dc
#
_cell.length_a   1.000
_cell.length_b   1.000
_cell.length_c   1.000
_cell.angle_alpha   90.00
_cell.angle_beta   90.00
_cell.angle_gamma   90.00
#
_symmetry.space_group_name_H-M   'P 1'
#
loop_
_entity.id
_entity.type
_entity.pdbx_description
1 polymer ?
#
loop_
_entity_poly.entity_id
_entity_poly.type
_entity_poly.pdbx_seq_one_letter_code
_entity_poly.pdbx_strand_id
1 'polypeptide(L)'
;MERLDSINDENKIKNFIMNLNYIKSIAIKDNQPITLLITPNSTDIVILEQYHETRKLQLPQNGYIYYRTNLKTITFEKNGNTNKFGSIFINLNETVYRIIFHLEKGRIRYEKV
;
A
#
# COMPACT_ATOMS: atom_id res chain seq x y z
N MET A 1 -22.85 -11.66 11.77
CA MET A 1 -22.76 -10.46 10.93
C MET A 1 -21.41 -9.79 11.00
N GLU A 2 -20.96 -9.45 12.21
CA GLU A 2 -19.62 -8.85 12.38
C GLU A 2 -18.51 -9.72 11.81
N ARG A 3 -18.59 -11.03 12.01
CA ARG A 3 -17.58 -11.96 11.51
C ARG A 3 -17.49 -11.95 9.98
N LEU A 4 -18.66 -11.85 9.32
CA LEU A 4 -18.72 -11.83 7.86
C LEU A 4 -18.10 -10.52 7.32
N ASP A 5 -18.43 -9.39 7.96
CA ASP A 5 -17.87 -8.10 7.58
C ASP A 5 -16.36 -8.07 7.76
N SER A 6 -15.87 -8.66 8.85
CA SER A 6 -14.43 -8.75 9.11
C SER A 6 -13.71 -9.58 8.03
N ILE A 7 -14.31 -10.67 7.59
CA ILE A 7 -13.75 -11.51 6.52
C ILE A 7 -13.70 -10.72 5.21
N ASN A 8 -14.76 -9.98 4.90
CA ASN A 8 -14.80 -9.16 3.69
C ASN A 8 -13.75 -8.05 3.74
N ASP A 9 -13.57 -7.42 4.90
CA ASP A 9 -12.57 -6.37 5.06
C ASP A 9 -11.16 -6.92 4.89
N GLU A 10 -10.86 -8.08 5.47
CA GLU A 10 -9.55 -8.70 5.28
C GLU A 10 -9.30 -9.06 3.81
N ASN A 11 -10.33 -9.53 3.11
CA ASN A 11 -10.20 -9.82 1.68
C ASN A 11 -9.92 -8.55 0.89
N LYS A 12 -10.52 -7.42 1.25
CA LYS A 12 -10.23 -6.13 0.63
C LYS A 12 -8.78 -5.71 0.86
N ILE A 13 -8.27 -5.93 2.08
CA ILE A 13 -6.87 -5.64 2.40
C ILE A 13 -5.93 -6.53 1.61
N LYS A 14 -6.24 -7.82 1.51
CA LYS A 14 -5.43 -8.76 0.72
C LYS A 14 -5.39 -8.35 -0.75
N ASN A 15 -6.53 -7.93 -1.30
CA ASN A 15 -6.59 -7.45 -2.69
C ASN A 15 -5.76 -6.18 -2.86
N PHE A 16 -5.79 -5.29 -1.89
CA PHE A 16 -4.99 -4.08 -1.92
C PHE A 16 -3.50 -4.42 -1.94
N ILE A 17 -3.08 -5.39 -1.12
CA ILE A 17 -1.69 -5.85 -1.11
C ILE A 17 -1.30 -6.49 -2.44
N MET A 18 -2.21 -7.22 -3.07
CA MET A 18 -1.96 -7.76 -4.41
C MET A 18 -1.70 -6.65 -5.42
N ASN A 19 -2.44 -5.55 -5.33
CA ASN A 19 -2.24 -4.39 -6.19
C ASN A 19 -0.87 -3.75 -5.93
N LEU A 20 -0.46 -3.64 -4.68
CA LEU A 20 0.87 -3.14 -4.33
C LEU A 20 1.97 -4.03 -4.91
N ASN A 21 1.80 -5.35 -4.80
CA ASN A 21 2.76 -6.31 -5.37
C ASN A 21 2.80 -6.21 -6.89
N TYR A 22 1.66 -5.92 -7.52
CA TYR A 22 1.62 -5.70 -8.97
C TYR A 22 2.45 -4.48 -9.36
N ILE A 23 2.31 -3.38 -8.62
CA ILE A 23 3.10 -2.16 -8.86
C ILE A 23 4.59 -2.47 -8.70
N LYS A 24 4.96 -3.23 -7.67
CA LYS A 24 6.34 -3.66 -7.47
C LYS A 24 6.85 -4.46 -8.67
N SER A 25 6.02 -5.34 -9.22
CA SER A 25 6.41 -6.16 -10.38
C SER A 25 6.65 -5.28 -11.61
N ILE A 26 5.92 -4.18 -11.75
CA ILE A 26 6.13 -3.24 -12.85
C ILE A 26 7.49 -2.56 -12.69
N ALA A 27 7.87 -2.17 -11.47
CA ALA A 27 9.17 -1.57 -11.22
C ALA A 27 10.31 -2.50 -11.67
N ILE A 28 10.17 -3.78 -11.38
CA ILE A 28 11.16 -4.79 -11.79
C ILE A 28 11.16 -4.96 -13.30
N LYS A 29 9.98 -5.13 -13.88
CA LYS A 29 9.83 -5.38 -15.33
C LYS A 29 10.38 -4.23 -16.16
N ASP A 30 10.05 -3.00 -15.77
CA ASP A 30 10.47 -1.81 -16.51
C ASP A 30 11.85 -1.32 -16.11
N ASN A 31 12.46 -1.97 -15.12
CA ASN A 31 13.79 -1.60 -14.59
C ASN A 31 13.84 -0.14 -14.17
N GLN A 32 12.75 0.34 -13.53
CA GLN A 32 12.60 1.72 -13.09
C GLN A 32 11.97 1.76 -11.71
N PRO A 33 12.46 2.61 -10.80
CA PRO A 33 11.83 2.74 -9.50
C PRO A 33 10.44 3.37 -9.60
N ILE A 34 9.56 2.97 -8.69
CA ILE A 34 8.22 3.55 -8.59
C ILE A 34 8.04 4.04 -7.15
N THR A 35 7.66 5.30 -7.00
CA THR A 35 7.47 5.90 -5.68
C THR A 35 5.99 6.09 -5.39
N LEU A 36 5.59 5.71 -4.19
CA LEU A 36 4.24 5.91 -3.68
C LEU A 36 4.25 7.10 -2.72
N LEU A 37 3.34 8.04 -2.92
CA LEU A 37 3.12 9.17 -2.02
C LEU A 37 1.91 8.89 -1.17
N ILE A 38 2.09 8.95 0.15
CA ILE A 38 1.08 8.58 1.13
C ILE A 38 0.67 9.82 1.90
N THR A 39 -0.62 10.15 1.88
CA THR A 39 -1.14 11.34 2.55
C THR A 39 -2.18 10.91 3.58
N PRO A 40 -2.06 11.34 4.85
CA PRO A 40 -3.08 11.03 5.86
C PRO A 40 -4.47 11.50 5.42
N ASN A 41 -5.46 10.72 5.79
CA ASN A 41 -6.88 10.96 5.48
C ASN A 41 -7.24 10.84 4.00
N SER A 42 -6.29 10.47 3.16
CA SER A 42 -6.54 10.27 1.72
C SER A 42 -7.17 8.90 1.48
N THR A 43 -7.98 8.81 0.43
CA THR A 43 -8.59 7.55 -0.01
C THR A 43 -7.82 6.92 -1.16
N ASP A 44 -6.67 7.49 -1.51
CA ASP A 44 -5.81 6.93 -2.55
C ASP A 44 -4.34 7.17 -2.22
N ILE A 45 -3.48 6.48 -2.96
CA ILE A 45 -2.03 6.64 -2.90
C ILE A 45 -1.59 7.08 -4.29
N VAL A 46 -0.79 8.14 -4.35
CA VAL A 46 -0.28 8.66 -5.63
C VAL A 46 0.91 7.83 -6.07
N ILE A 47 0.90 7.40 -7.33
CA ILE A 47 1.95 6.58 -7.93
C ILE A 47 2.78 7.46 -8.86
N LEU A 48 4.07 7.58 -8.59
CA LEU A 48 5.02 8.35 -9.40
C LEU A 48 5.95 7.39 -10.13
N GLU A 49 5.90 7.44 -11.46
CA GLU A 49 6.77 6.65 -12.34
C GLU A 49 7.49 7.59 -13.29
N GLN A 50 8.75 7.28 -13.57
CA GLN A 50 9.51 8.04 -14.56
C GLN A 50 8.90 7.79 -15.95
N TYR A 51 8.74 8.83 -16.74
CA TYR A 51 8.21 8.77 -18.12
C TYR A 51 6.73 8.43 -18.23
N HIS A 52 6.01 8.36 -17.12
CA HIS A 52 4.57 8.08 -17.12
C HIS A 52 3.82 9.19 -16.37
N GLU A 53 2.57 9.37 -16.73
CA GLU A 53 1.71 10.28 -16.00
C GLU A 53 1.47 9.77 -14.59
N THR A 54 1.27 10.70 -13.67
CA THR A 54 0.92 10.38 -12.29
C THR A 54 -0.41 9.61 -12.25
N ARG A 55 -0.39 8.49 -11.54
CA ARG A 55 -1.58 7.64 -11.36
C ARG A 55 -1.93 7.56 -9.89
N LYS A 56 -3.12 7.06 -9.60
CA LYS A 56 -3.57 6.86 -8.23
C LYS A 56 -3.95 5.40 -8.01
N LEU A 57 -3.54 4.88 -6.86
CA LEU A 57 -3.98 3.57 -6.39
C LEU A 57 -5.08 3.80 -5.38
N GLN A 58 -6.28 3.33 -5.69
CA GLN A 58 -7.41 3.48 -4.77
C GLN A 58 -7.26 2.53 -3.59
N LEU A 59 -7.55 3.03 -2.40
CA LEU A 59 -7.65 2.20 -1.22
C LEU A 59 -8.94 1.36 -1.31
N PRO A 60 -9.04 0.31 -0.49
CA PRO A 60 -10.29 -0.45 -0.41
C PRO A 60 -11.48 0.48 -0.18
N GLN A 61 -12.64 0.10 -0.70
CA GLN A 61 -13.87 0.87 -0.52
C GLN A 61 -14.11 1.11 0.97
N ASN A 62 -14.43 2.36 1.32
CA ASN A 62 -14.61 2.85 2.69
C ASN A 62 -13.31 2.92 3.49
N GLY A 63 -12.16 2.76 2.84
CA GLY A 63 -10.87 2.85 3.50
C GLY A 63 -10.20 4.20 3.28
N TYR A 64 -9.37 4.60 4.24
CA TYR A 64 -8.56 5.80 4.11
C TYR A 64 -7.27 5.64 4.91
N ILE A 65 -6.26 6.43 4.56
CA ILE A 65 -4.97 6.43 5.27
C ILE A 65 -5.22 7.01 6.67
N TYR A 66 -4.94 6.20 7.69
CA TYR A 66 -5.14 6.60 9.07
C TYR A 66 -4.13 7.68 9.46
N TYR A 67 -4.55 8.65 10.28
CA TYR A 67 -3.74 9.83 10.59
C TYR A 67 -2.42 9.51 11.30
N ARG A 68 -2.31 8.34 11.95
CA ARG A 68 -1.09 7.92 12.65
C ARG A 68 0.00 7.40 11.70
N THR A 69 -0.29 7.34 10.40
CA THR A 69 0.71 6.92 9.42
C THR A 69 1.83 7.96 9.36
N ASN A 70 3.06 7.54 9.66
CA ASN A 70 4.22 8.41 9.61
C ASN A 70 4.97 8.32 8.28
N LEU A 71 4.74 7.26 7.54
CA LEU A 71 5.41 7.02 6.27
C LEU A 71 4.79 7.90 5.20
N LYS A 72 5.56 8.83 4.65
CA LYS A 72 5.09 9.76 3.61
C LYS A 72 5.34 9.24 2.20
N THR A 73 6.42 8.51 2.03
CA THR A 73 6.78 7.95 0.74
C THR A 73 7.38 6.57 0.92
N ILE A 74 7.21 5.73 -0.09
CA ILE A 74 7.94 4.48 -0.17
C ILE A 74 8.23 4.21 -1.64
N THR A 75 9.43 3.73 -1.94
CA THR A 75 9.85 3.47 -3.31
C THR A 75 10.11 1.99 -3.50
N PHE A 76 9.49 1.40 -4.51
CA PHE A 76 9.86 0.09 -5.01
C PHE A 76 11.01 0.29 -5.98
N GLU A 77 12.17 -0.27 -5.65
CA GLU A 77 13.35 -0.14 -6.49
C GLU A 77 13.30 -1.14 -7.64
N LYS A 78 14.12 -0.91 -8.65
CA LYS A 78 14.14 -1.73 -9.86
C LYS A 78 14.50 -3.19 -9.61
N ASN A 79 15.12 -3.50 -8.47
CA ASN A 79 15.43 -4.88 -8.07
C ASN A 79 14.34 -5.52 -7.20
N GLY A 80 13.24 -4.80 -6.95
CA GLY A 80 12.13 -5.30 -6.14
C GLY A 80 12.22 -4.99 -4.66
N ASN A 81 13.32 -4.43 -4.19
CA ASN A 81 13.44 -4.03 -2.78
C ASN A 81 12.68 -2.73 -2.56
N THR A 82 12.25 -2.51 -1.33
CA THR A 82 11.77 -1.17 -0.95
C THR A 82 12.94 -0.36 -0.41
N ASN A 83 12.85 0.96 -0.55
CA ASN A 83 13.94 1.84 -0.12
C ASN A 83 14.01 2.01 1.39
N LYS A 84 12.98 1.61 2.12
CA LYS A 84 12.95 1.70 3.58
C LYS A 84 11.94 0.73 4.17
N PHE A 85 12.16 0.36 5.42
CA PHE A 85 11.21 -0.40 6.22
C PHE A 85 10.19 0.59 6.79
N GLY A 86 8.93 0.23 6.76
CA GLY A 86 7.91 1.11 7.32
C GLY A 86 6.53 0.53 7.19
N SER A 87 5.56 1.27 7.71
CA SER A 87 4.18 0.85 7.72
C SER A 87 3.26 2.01 7.36
N ILE A 88 2.17 1.66 6.69
CA ILE A 88 1.03 2.57 6.58
C ILE A 88 -0.13 1.94 7.33
N PHE A 89 -0.98 2.79 7.88
CA PHE A 89 -2.17 2.34 8.59
C PHE A 89 -3.39 2.73 7.78
N ILE A 90 -4.28 1.77 7.56
CA ILE A 90 -5.51 1.99 6.81
C ILE A 90 -6.68 1.75 7.75
N ASN A 91 -7.54 2.76 7.90
CA ASN A 91 -8.81 2.57 8.60
C ASN A 91 -9.82 2.05 7.57
N LEU A 92 -10.44 0.93 7.89
CA LEU A 92 -11.44 0.32 7.03
C LEU A 92 -12.59 -0.13 7.93
N ASN A 93 -13.74 0.54 7.79
CA ASN A 93 -14.93 0.23 8.59
C ASN A 93 -14.63 0.15 10.09
N GLU A 94 -13.97 1.19 10.63
CA GLU A 94 -13.64 1.34 12.05
C GLU A 94 -12.56 0.38 12.55
N THR A 95 -11.98 -0.44 11.68
CA THR A 95 -10.85 -1.30 12.02
C THR A 95 -9.59 -0.75 11.35
N VAL A 96 -8.50 -0.70 12.11
CA VAL A 96 -7.22 -0.23 11.57
C VAL A 96 -6.37 -1.44 11.19
N TYR A 97 -5.88 -1.42 9.96
CA TYR A 97 -4.96 -2.44 9.46
C TYR A 97 -3.60 -1.80 9.24
N ARG A 98 -2.56 -2.47 9.67
CA ARG A 98 -1.19 -2.04 9.46
C ARG A 98 -0.63 -2.79 8.25
N ILE A 99 -0.19 -2.05 7.26
CA ILE A 99 0.46 -2.61 6.06
C ILE A 99 1.95 -2.40 6.23
N ILE A 100 2.70 -3.48 6.31
CA ILE A 100 4.13 -3.47 6.65
C ILE A 100 4.96 -3.73 5.40
N PHE A 101 5.86 -2.79 5.08
CA PHE A 101 6.78 -2.90 3.95
C PHE A 101 8.16 -3.29 4.48
N HIS A 102 8.69 -4.41 4.02
CA HIS A 102 10.02 -4.89 4.37
C HIS A 102 11.02 -4.47 3.30
N LEU A 103 12.26 -4.21 3.71
CA LEU A 103 13.32 -3.78 2.79
C LEU A 103 13.63 -4.84 1.74
N GLU A 104 14.00 -6.02 2.21
CA GLU A 104 14.46 -7.08 1.35
C GLU A 104 13.32 -7.68 0.55
N LYS A 105 13.48 -7.69 -0.78
CA LYS A 105 12.48 -8.20 -1.73
C LYS A 105 11.13 -7.49 -1.66
N GLY A 106 11.04 -6.38 -0.92
CA GLY A 106 9.83 -5.59 -0.83
C GLY A 106 8.63 -6.40 -0.35
N ARG A 107 8.82 -7.30 0.61
CA ARG A 107 7.71 -8.08 1.16
C ARG A 107 6.69 -7.16 1.81
N ILE A 108 5.43 -7.47 1.58
CA ILE A 108 4.33 -6.67 2.11
C ILE A 108 3.42 -7.60 2.91
N ARG A 109 3.23 -7.26 4.18
CA ARG A 109 2.35 -8.03 5.08
C ARG A 109 1.33 -7.08 5.68
N TYR A 110 0.31 -7.65 6.31
CA TYR A 110 -0.63 -6.86 7.06
C TYR A 110 -0.92 -7.51 8.40
N GLU A 111 -1.37 -6.69 9.32
CA GLU A 111 -1.90 -7.17 10.59
C GLU A 111 -3.04 -6.25 11.03
N LYS A 112 -3.95 -6.80 11.78
CA LYS A 112 -5.05 -6.05 12.36
C LYS A 112 -4.54 -5.44 13.68
N VAL A 113 -4.74 -4.15 13.82
CA VAL A 113 -4.30 -3.43 15.01
C VAL A 113 -5.34 -3.52 16.12
#